data_89f28ba220ba26b15eb11cc8c9778701
#
_entry.id   89f28ba220ba26b15eb11cc8c9778701
#
_cell.length_a   1.000
_cell.length_b   1.000
_cell.length_c   1.000
_cell.angle_alpha   90.00
_cell.angle_beta   90.00
_cell.angle_gamma   90.00
#
_symmetry.space_group_name_H-M   'P 1'
#
loop_
_entity.id
_entity.type
_entity.pdbx_description
1 polymer ?
#
loop_
_entity_poly.entity_id
_entity_poly.type
_entity_poly.pdbx_seq_one_letter_code
_entity_poly.pdbx_strand_id
1 'polypeptide(L)'
;MIKFGTGGWRAIIADEFTKENIRLVVAGLCKLMLLEGHAGKEICVGYDRRFLSKESAHWAAEVLAGYGFHVFVVARSSPTPLIMFTVKQMQTPYGLAVTASHNPAIYNGIKVFTAGGRDADQVVTGKIEEQIALLKPEDVKSIDYDQAMEMGLIREGYPFNEYIDSILQVVDTKKIKRAHLRIAIDPMYGVSQSSLRTILLTCRCDVDVIHEQHDTLFGGKMPAPSADTLKLLSNYVVDNGCNLGVATDGDADRLGVIDEKGAFLHPNTLLVLLYYYLLKYRGWSGPCVRNNSTTHLLDRVAKDMGQQCYEVPVGFKYISAKMAETNAVIGGESSGGLAVRGHIAGKDGIYAAALLVEMLAVTGKSVSQLYQEITDKYGMLYYEDAAFTRTQARKVELQEKLFVKLEVPDFGNAVEKINRTDGCKVYFTDGSWVICRFSGTEPLLRMAAEGESQSQARTYIRIWREELGL
;
A
#
# COMPACT_ATOMS: atom_id res chain seq x y z
N MET A 1 -17.13 -17.69 -7.39
CA MET A 1 -17.94 -16.52 -6.94
C MET A 1 -16.98 -15.37 -6.71
N ILE A 2 -17.22 -14.22 -7.37
CA ILE A 2 -16.34 -13.03 -7.27
C ILE A 2 -16.40 -12.49 -5.84
N LYS A 3 -15.24 -12.34 -5.19
CA LYS A 3 -15.09 -11.83 -3.83
C LYS A 3 -13.99 -10.79 -3.76
N PHE A 4 -14.29 -9.66 -3.14
CA PHE A 4 -13.29 -8.62 -2.89
C PHE A 4 -12.47 -8.96 -1.64
N GLY A 5 -11.15 -8.87 -1.80
CA GLY A 5 -10.22 -8.92 -0.68
C GLY A 5 -9.90 -7.54 -0.13
N THR A 6 -8.86 -7.46 0.70
CA THR A 6 -8.31 -6.18 1.15
C THR A 6 -7.64 -5.47 -0.02
N GLY A 7 -8.21 -4.36 -0.49
CA GLY A 7 -7.66 -3.54 -1.57
C GLY A 7 -8.04 -3.97 -3.00
N GLY A 8 -9.15 -4.69 -3.19
CA GLY A 8 -9.71 -4.99 -4.51
C GLY A 8 -10.04 -6.47 -4.74
N TRP A 9 -10.61 -6.76 -5.90
CA TRP A 9 -10.76 -8.12 -6.41
C TRP A 9 -9.47 -8.53 -7.14
N ARG A 10 -8.92 -9.71 -6.84
CA ARG A 10 -7.72 -10.25 -7.48
C ARG A 10 -7.95 -11.71 -7.83
N ALA A 11 -7.52 -12.09 -9.02
CA ALA A 11 -7.72 -13.45 -9.52
C ALA A 11 -6.59 -13.86 -10.47
N ILE A 12 -6.46 -15.16 -10.73
CA ILE A 12 -5.49 -15.72 -11.67
C ILE A 12 -5.99 -15.43 -13.09
N ILE A 13 -5.08 -14.93 -13.94
CA ILE A 13 -5.35 -14.62 -15.35
C ILE A 13 -5.74 -15.90 -16.08
N ALA A 14 -6.79 -15.80 -16.90
CA ALA A 14 -7.38 -16.91 -17.66
C ALA A 14 -8.09 -18.00 -16.83
N ASP A 15 -8.10 -17.89 -15.50
CA ASP A 15 -8.93 -18.74 -14.63
C ASP A 15 -10.16 -17.94 -14.17
N GLU A 16 -10.04 -17.12 -13.13
CA GLU A 16 -11.11 -16.24 -12.68
C GLU A 16 -10.99 -14.81 -13.22
N PHE A 17 -9.77 -14.31 -13.51
CA PHE A 17 -9.58 -13.02 -14.16
C PHE A 17 -9.79 -13.14 -15.68
N THR A 18 -11.05 -13.13 -16.08
CA THR A 18 -11.53 -13.24 -17.46
C THR A 18 -12.28 -11.99 -17.87
N LYS A 19 -12.40 -11.74 -19.19
CA LYS A 19 -13.20 -10.63 -19.72
C LYS A 19 -14.64 -10.63 -19.18
N GLU A 20 -15.24 -11.81 -19.06
CA GLU A 20 -16.59 -11.98 -18.54
C GLU A 20 -16.70 -11.54 -17.08
N ASN A 21 -15.81 -12.03 -16.22
CA ASN A 21 -15.82 -11.68 -14.81
C ASN A 21 -15.47 -10.21 -14.57
N ILE A 22 -14.53 -9.63 -15.35
CA ILE A 22 -14.23 -8.19 -15.32
C ILE A 22 -15.49 -7.37 -15.61
N ARG A 23 -16.23 -7.75 -16.67
CA ARG A 23 -17.48 -7.08 -17.04
C ARG A 23 -18.55 -7.20 -15.95
N LEU A 24 -18.67 -8.35 -15.31
CA LEU A 24 -19.58 -8.55 -14.19
C LEU A 24 -19.22 -7.66 -12.97
N VAL A 25 -17.93 -7.60 -12.62
CA VAL A 25 -17.45 -6.73 -11.53
C VAL A 25 -17.80 -5.27 -11.80
N VAL A 26 -17.53 -4.79 -13.01
CA VAL A 26 -17.80 -3.40 -13.39
C VAL A 26 -19.30 -3.13 -13.49
N ALA A 27 -20.10 -4.08 -14.02
CA ALA A 27 -21.54 -3.97 -14.05
C ALA A 27 -22.17 -3.89 -12.65
N GLY A 28 -21.63 -4.68 -11.69
CA GLY A 28 -22.03 -4.58 -10.29
C GLY A 28 -21.75 -3.20 -9.69
N LEU A 29 -20.58 -2.63 -9.97
CA LEU A 29 -20.27 -1.24 -9.59
C LEU A 29 -21.23 -0.24 -10.27
N CYS A 30 -21.52 -0.40 -11.57
CA CYS A 30 -22.47 0.47 -12.28
C CYS A 30 -23.86 0.45 -11.63
N LYS A 31 -24.35 -0.75 -11.26
CA LYS A 31 -25.63 -0.89 -10.56
C LYS A 31 -25.63 -0.16 -9.22
N LEU A 32 -24.57 -0.33 -8.42
CA LEU A 32 -24.43 0.40 -7.16
C LEU A 32 -24.44 1.92 -7.39
N MET A 33 -23.65 2.42 -8.34
CA MET A 33 -23.58 3.85 -8.65
C MET A 33 -24.93 4.43 -9.09
N LEU A 34 -25.72 3.66 -9.85
CA LEU A 34 -27.08 4.08 -10.23
C LEU A 34 -28.02 4.15 -9.02
N LEU A 35 -27.93 3.18 -8.10
CA LEU A 35 -28.68 3.20 -6.84
C LEU A 35 -28.31 4.39 -5.94
N GLU A 36 -27.05 4.81 -5.97
CA GLU A 36 -26.55 5.97 -5.23
C GLU A 36 -26.81 7.32 -5.93
N GLY A 37 -27.46 7.31 -7.09
CA GLY A 37 -27.82 8.56 -7.81
C GLY A 37 -26.70 9.18 -8.63
N HIS A 38 -25.68 8.40 -9.00
CA HIS A 38 -24.54 8.87 -9.78
C HIS A 38 -24.70 8.71 -11.29
N ALA A 39 -25.92 8.56 -11.82
CA ALA A 39 -26.18 8.44 -13.25
C ALA A 39 -25.49 9.57 -14.06
N GLY A 40 -24.85 9.23 -15.18
CA GLY A 40 -24.17 10.19 -16.06
C GLY A 40 -22.90 10.84 -15.49
N LYS A 41 -22.44 10.46 -14.28
CA LYS A 41 -21.18 10.97 -13.72
C LYS A 41 -19.97 10.42 -14.44
N GLU A 42 -18.86 11.14 -14.36
CA GLU A 42 -17.58 10.69 -14.90
C GLU A 42 -16.86 9.77 -13.91
N ILE A 43 -16.23 8.71 -14.43
CA ILE A 43 -15.48 7.70 -13.67
C ILE A 43 -14.06 7.63 -14.23
N CYS A 44 -13.06 7.63 -13.32
CA CYS A 44 -11.66 7.47 -13.73
C CYS A 44 -11.29 5.98 -13.77
N VAL A 45 -10.64 5.54 -14.87
CA VAL A 45 -10.11 4.17 -15.02
C VAL A 45 -8.64 4.25 -15.41
N GLY A 46 -7.79 3.55 -14.67
CA GLY A 46 -6.37 3.42 -14.97
C GLY A 46 -5.89 1.99 -14.84
N TYR A 47 -4.62 1.74 -15.15
CA TYR A 47 -4.05 0.38 -15.16
C TYR A 47 -2.53 0.40 -14.94
N ASP A 48 -1.98 -0.72 -14.47
CA ASP A 48 -0.55 -0.95 -14.30
C ASP A 48 0.10 -1.64 -15.51
N ARG A 49 1.33 -2.17 -15.33
CA ARG A 49 2.10 -2.86 -16.38
C ARG A 49 1.84 -4.37 -16.48
N ARG A 50 0.88 -4.93 -15.76
CA ARG A 50 0.58 -6.35 -15.80
C ARG A 50 0.02 -6.76 -17.17
N PHE A 51 0.19 -8.05 -17.49
CA PHE A 51 -0.41 -8.62 -18.68
C PHE A 51 -1.93 -8.40 -18.69
N LEU A 52 -2.49 -7.99 -19.81
CA LEU A 52 -3.90 -7.65 -20.03
C LEU A 52 -4.44 -6.48 -19.18
N SER A 53 -3.61 -5.70 -18.49
CA SER A 53 -4.13 -4.57 -17.70
C SER A 53 -4.77 -3.49 -18.57
N LYS A 54 -4.16 -3.15 -19.71
CA LYS A 54 -4.72 -2.15 -20.64
C LYS A 54 -6.04 -2.62 -21.24
N GLU A 55 -6.08 -3.83 -21.77
CA GLU A 55 -7.28 -4.43 -22.37
C GLU A 55 -8.41 -4.52 -21.35
N SER A 56 -8.09 -4.90 -20.12
CA SER A 56 -9.07 -4.98 -19.01
C SER A 56 -9.61 -3.61 -18.61
N ALA A 57 -8.79 -2.56 -18.67
CA ALA A 57 -9.23 -1.18 -18.44
C ALA A 57 -10.19 -0.71 -19.56
N HIS A 58 -9.90 -1.09 -20.81
CA HIS A 58 -10.81 -0.82 -21.94
C HIS A 58 -12.14 -1.58 -21.78
N TRP A 59 -12.12 -2.87 -21.42
CA TRP A 59 -13.36 -3.63 -21.14
C TRP A 59 -14.16 -3.04 -19.99
N ALA A 60 -13.48 -2.52 -18.95
CA ALA A 60 -14.16 -1.81 -17.86
C ALA A 60 -14.82 -0.51 -18.37
N ALA A 61 -14.14 0.25 -19.21
CA ALA A 61 -14.67 1.48 -19.80
C ALA A 61 -15.86 1.22 -20.75
N GLU A 62 -15.81 0.15 -21.56
CA GLU A 62 -16.94 -0.31 -22.40
C GLU A 62 -18.22 -0.55 -21.59
N VAL A 63 -18.08 -1.20 -20.42
CA VAL A 63 -19.22 -1.48 -19.53
C VAL A 63 -19.73 -0.20 -18.89
N LEU A 64 -18.85 0.63 -18.35
CA LEU A 64 -19.24 1.93 -17.77
C LEU A 64 -20.01 2.79 -18.80
N ALA A 65 -19.51 2.90 -20.02
CA ALA A 65 -20.18 3.60 -21.11
C ALA A 65 -21.53 2.96 -21.46
N GLY A 66 -21.64 1.62 -21.47
CA GLY A 66 -22.86 0.87 -21.72
C GLY A 66 -23.97 1.12 -20.68
N TYR A 67 -23.57 1.50 -19.45
CA TYR A 67 -24.51 1.93 -18.41
C TYR A 67 -24.75 3.45 -18.38
N GLY A 68 -24.20 4.20 -19.35
CA GLY A 68 -24.43 5.65 -19.51
C GLY A 68 -23.55 6.53 -18.62
N PHE A 69 -22.41 6.03 -18.15
CA PHE A 69 -21.42 6.84 -17.46
C PHE A 69 -20.43 7.44 -18.46
N HIS A 70 -19.90 8.63 -18.15
CA HIS A 70 -18.72 9.15 -18.81
C HIS A 70 -17.47 8.52 -18.20
N VAL A 71 -16.46 8.24 -19.01
CA VAL A 71 -15.25 7.55 -18.56
C VAL A 71 -14.01 8.34 -18.95
N PHE A 72 -13.20 8.68 -17.98
CA PHE A 72 -11.85 9.16 -18.18
C PHE A 72 -10.87 8.01 -18.04
N VAL A 73 -10.26 7.58 -19.13
CA VAL A 73 -9.24 6.53 -19.17
C VAL A 73 -7.86 7.17 -19.10
N VAL A 74 -7.04 6.73 -18.16
CA VAL A 74 -5.64 7.13 -18.08
C VAL A 74 -4.88 6.46 -19.21
N ALA A 75 -4.40 7.24 -20.18
CA ALA A 75 -3.91 6.78 -21.50
C ALA A 75 -2.68 5.87 -21.44
N ARG A 76 -1.97 5.82 -20.30
CA ARG A 76 -0.75 5.02 -20.13
C ARG A 76 -0.80 4.25 -18.81
N SER A 77 -0.05 3.14 -18.74
CA SER A 77 0.16 2.44 -17.46
C SER A 77 0.70 3.41 -16.40
N SER A 78 0.05 3.44 -15.25
CA SER A 78 0.24 4.49 -14.27
C SER A 78 0.24 3.95 -12.85
N PRO A 79 0.95 4.63 -11.94
CA PRO A 79 0.89 4.34 -10.51
C PRO A 79 -0.54 4.40 -9.97
N THR A 80 -0.89 3.46 -9.11
CA THR A 80 -2.16 3.52 -8.36
C THR A 80 -2.36 4.88 -7.67
N PRO A 81 -1.35 5.48 -6.99
CA PRO A 81 -1.51 6.82 -6.41
C PRO A 81 -1.82 7.93 -7.43
N LEU A 82 -1.31 7.86 -8.67
CA LEU A 82 -1.70 8.81 -9.72
C LEU A 82 -3.19 8.67 -10.07
N ILE A 83 -3.71 7.44 -10.16
CA ILE A 83 -5.13 7.20 -10.42
C ILE A 83 -5.98 7.73 -9.27
N MET A 84 -5.59 7.47 -8.02
CA MET A 84 -6.26 8.00 -6.82
C MET A 84 -6.23 9.53 -6.78
N PHE A 85 -5.10 10.15 -7.14
CA PHE A 85 -4.96 11.60 -7.30
C PHE A 85 -5.94 12.13 -8.34
N THR A 86 -6.07 11.47 -9.49
CA THR A 86 -6.99 11.84 -10.56
C THR A 86 -8.45 11.78 -10.10
N VAL A 87 -8.85 10.70 -9.40
CA VAL A 87 -10.19 10.59 -8.79
C VAL A 87 -10.47 11.76 -7.85
N LYS A 88 -9.50 12.13 -7.01
CA LYS A 88 -9.62 13.27 -6.09
C LYS A 88 -9.72 14.61 -6.86
N GLN A 89 -8.85 14.83 -7.84
CA GLN A 89 -8.76 16.08 -8.60
C GLN A 89 -10.02 16.32 -9.45
N MET A 90 -10.50 15.28 -10.12
CA MET A 90 -11.70 15.35 -10.95
C MET A 90 -13.00 15.26 -10.14
N GLN A 91 -12.92 15.01 -8.83
CA GLN A 91 -14.07 14.84 -7.94
C GLN A 91 -15.05 13.75 -8.43
N THR A 92 -14.53 12.70 -9.05
CA THR A 92 -15.37 11.58 -9.49
C THR A 92 -15.88 10.79 -8.28
N PRO A 93 -17.12 10.26 -8.32
CA PRO A 93 -17.67 9.49 -7.19
C PRO A 93 -16.92 8.17 -6.98
N TYR A 94 -16.42 7.60 -8.06
CA TYR A 94 -15.65 6.36 -8.09
C TYR A 94 -14.50 6.42 -9.07
N GLY A 95 -13.52 5.52 -8.89
CA GLY A 95 -12.47 5.24 -9.84
C GLY A 95 -12.03 3.79 -9.78
N LEU A 96 -11.37 3.32 -10.83
CA LEU A 96 -10.89 1.96 -10.98
C LEU A 96 -9.40 1.95 -11.33
N ALA A 97 -8.66 1.03 -10.73
CA ALA A 97 -7.32 0.66 -11.21
C ALA A 97 -7.26 -0.83 -11.50
N VAL A 98 -6.88 -1.17 -12.73
CA VAL A 98 -6.58 -2.56 -13.08
C VAL A 98 -5.16 -2.88 -12.64
N THR A 99 -5.05 -3.66 -11.58
CA THR A 99 -3.79 -4.04 -10.93
C THR A 99 -4.00 -5.18 -9.94
N ALA A 100 -2.95 -5.95 -9.68
CA ALA A 100 -2.87 -6.85 -8.54
C ALA A 100 -1.72 -6.45 -7.58
N SER A 101 -1.25 -5.18 -7.64
CA SER A 101 -0.23 -4.61 -6.75
C SER A 101 1.05 -5.48 -6.72
N HIS A 102 1.39 -6.05 -5.57
CA HIS A 102 2.57 -6.87 -5.34
C HIS A 102 2.39 -8.38 -5.59
N ASN A 103 1.21 -8.84 -6.04
CA ASN A 103 0.98 -10.25 -6.30
C ASN A 103 1.86 -10.78 -7.45
N PRO A 104 2.13 -12.10 -7.50
CA PRO A 104 2.82 -12.72 -8.63
C PRO A 104 2.23 -12.34 -10.00
N ALA A 105 3.04 -12.45 -11.06
CA ALA A 105 2.67 -12.05 -12.42
C ALA A 105 1.43 -12.74 -12.99
N ILE A 106 1.13 -13.96 -12.51
CA ILE A 106 -0.06 -14.72 -12.94
C ILE A 106 -1.39 -14.12 -12.44
N TYR A 107 -1.35 -13.14 -11.52
CA TYR A 107 -2.54 -12.45 -11.02
C TYR A 107 -2.75 -11.12 -11.72
N ASN A 108 -4.01 -10.75 -11.86
CA ASN A 108 -4.43 -9.38 -12.10
C ASN A 108 -5.68 -9.07 -11.25
N GLY A 109 -6.22 -7.85 -11.30
CA GLY A 109 -7.33 -7.49 -10.45
C GLY A 109 -7.90 -6.11 -10.74
N ILE A 110 -8.91 -5.73 -9.97
CA ILE A 110 -9.54 -4.42 -10.00
C ILE A 110 -9.59 -3.85 -8.59
N LYS A 111 -8.91 -2.72 -8.38
CA LYS A 111 -9.10 -1.86 -7.20
C LYS A 111 -10.22 -0.88 -7.48
N VAL A 112 -11.06 -0.63 -6.49
CA VAL A 112 -12.11 0.39 -6.55
C VAL A 112 -11.76 1.52 -5.58
N PHE A 113 -11.85 2.74 -6.07
CA PHE A 113 -11.69 3.96 -5.27
C PHE A 113 -13.02 4.67 -5.15
N THR A 114 -13.23 5.33 -4.02
CA THR A 114 -14.38 6.18 -3.72
C THR A 114 -14.00 7.66 -3.81
N ALA A 115 -14.96 8.53 -3.68
CA ALA A 115 -14.77 9.98 -3.72
C ALA A 115 -13.60 10.45 -2.84
N GLY A 116 -12.78 11.36 -3.38
CA GLY A 116 -11.54 11.82 -2.74
C GLY A 116 -10.34 10.91 -2.96
N GLY A 117 -10.43 9.88 -3.81
CA GLY A 117 -9.34 8.98 -4.14
C GLY A 117 -8.94 8.06 -2.98
N ARG A 118 -9.92 7.46 -2.31
CA ARG A 118 -9.74 6.52 -1.19
C ARG A 118 -10.03 5.09 -1.63
N ASP A 119 -9.33 4.13 -1.06
CA ASP A 119 -9.70 2.72 -1.26
C ASP A 119 -11.14 2.47 -0.78
N ALA A 120 -11.93 1.74 -1.57
CA ALA A 120 -13.26 1.31 -1.17
C ALA A 120 -13.18 0.40 0.07
N ASP A 121 -14.01 0.69 1.06
CA ASP A 121 -14.09 -0.10 2.28
C ASP A 121 -14.92 -1.39 2.09
N GLN A 122 -15.07 -2.18 3.16
CA GLN A 122 -15.82 -3.43 3.10
C GLN A 122 -17.33 -3.22 2.90
N VAL A 123 -17.86 -2.08 3.29
CA VAL A 123 -19.28 -1.77 3.10
C VAL A 123 -19.53 -1.54 1.61
N VAL A 124 -18.69 -0.74 0.98
CA VAL A 124 -18.81 -0.47 -0.47
C VAL A 124 -18.56 -1.74 -1.29
N THR A 125 -17.48 -2.48 -1.00
CA THR A 125 -17.17 -3.71 -1.76
C THR A 125 -18.21 -4.79 -1.53
N GLY A 126 -18.80 -4.91 -0.32
CA GLY A 126 -19.91 -5.80 -0.03
C GLY A 126 -21.17 -5.46 -0.86
N LYS A 127 -21.50 -4.17 -0.97
CA LYS A 127 -22.61 -3.73 -1.84
C LYS A 127 -22.35 -4.06 -3.32
N ILE A 128 -21.09 -3.91 -3.79
CA ILE A 128 -20.74 -4.31 -5.16
C ILE A 128 -20.94 -5.83 -5.34
N GLU A 129 -20.48 -6.66 -4.38
CA GLU A 129 -20.68 -8.12 -4.41
C GLU A 129 -22.17 -8.49 -4.44
N GLU A 130 -22.99 -7.80 -3.68
CA GLU A 130 -24.47 -7.99 -3.70
C GLU A 130 -25.04 -7.69 -5.09
N GLN A 131 -24.61 -6.61 -5.74
CA GLN A 131 -25.07 -6.30 -7.09
C GLN A 131 -24.56 -7.32 -8.12
N ILE A 132 -23.30 -7.78 -8.00
CA ILE A 132 -22.76 -8.85 -8.87
C ILE A 132 -23.59 -10.14 -8.77
N ALA A 133 -23.99 -10.51 -7.55
CA ALA A 133 -24.79 -11.74 -7.33
C ALA A 133 -26.16 -11.73 -8.00
N LEU A 134 -26.67 -10.55 -8.35
CA LEU A 134 -27.96 -10.37 -9.05
C LEU A 134 -27.83 -10.35 -10.59
N LEU A 135 -26.59 -10.40 -11.12
CA LEU A 135 -26.31 -10.26 -12.54
C LEU A 135 -25.91 -11.62 -13.16
N LYS A 136 -26.32 -11.80 -14.41
CA LYS A 136 -25.78 -12.84 -15.29
C LYS A 136 -24.93 -12.19 -16.38
N PRO A 137 -24.00 -12.93 -17.02
CA PRO A 137 -23.17 -12.39 -18.09
C PRO A 137 -23.96 -11.71 -19.23
N GLU A 138 -25.11 -12.28 -19.58
CA GLU A 138 -26.03 -11.75 -20.62
C GLU A 138 -26.70 -10.42 -20.25
N ASP A 139 -26.76 -10.07 -18.96
CA ASP A 139 -27.37 -8.81 -18.48
C ASP A 139 -26.39 -7.61 -18.57
N VAL A 140 -25.12 -7.87 -18.84
CA VAL A 140 -24.08 -6.84 -18.86
C VAL A 140 -24.16 -5.99 -20.12
N LYS A 141 -24.45 -4.71 -19.94
CA LYS A 141 -24.44 -3.72 -21.03
C LYS A 141 -23.01 -3.27 -21.31
N SER A 142 -22.65 -3.13 -22.59
CA SER A 142 -21.37 -2.55 -22.99
C SER A 142 -21.51 -1.87 -24.35
N ILE A 143 -20.71 -0.85 -24.59
CA ILE A 143 -20.53 -0.20 -25.90
C ILE A 143 -19.06 -0.44 -26.29
N ASP A 144 -18.80 -0.75 -27.54
CA ASP A 144 -17.45 -0.91 -28.05
C ASP A 144 -16.60 0.32 -27.74
N TYR A 145 -15.31 0.13 -27.44
CA TYR A 145 -14.44 1.20 -26.94
C TYR A 145 -14.34 2.36 -27.96
N ASP A 146 -14.07 2.06 -29.23
CA ASP A 146 -13.91 3.07 -30.26
C ASP A 146 -15.24 3.78 -30.53
N GLN A 147 -16.34 3.05 -30.57
CA GLN A 147 -17.69 3.63 -30.70
C GLN A 147 -18.02 4.56 -29.51
N ALA A 148 -17.67 4.16 -28.29
CA ALA A 148 -17.89 4.98 -27.10
C ALA A 148 -17.01 6.26 -27.09
N MET A 149 -15.79 6.18 -27.66
CA MET A 149 -14.93 7.34 -27.92
C MET A 149 -15.58 8.31 -28.92
N GLU A 150 -16.08 7.79 -30.03
CA GLU A 150 -16.80 8.60 -31.05
C GLU A 150 -18.06 9.27 -30.49
N MET A 151 -18.77 8.59 -29.56
CA MET A 151 -19.93 9.13 -28.86
C MET A 151 -19.57 10.15 -27.78
N GLY A 152 -18.29 10.33 -27.45
CA GLY A 152 -17.82 11.19 -26.36
C GLY A 152 -18.13 10.66 -24.95
N LEU A 153 -18.48 9.38 -24.83
CA LEU A 153 -18.67 8.70 -23.52
C LEU A 153 -17.34 8.30 -22.89
N ILE A 154 -16.34 7.98 -23.69
CA ILE A 154 -14.97 7.71 -23.24
C ILE A 154 -14.07 8.83 -23.74
N ARG A 155 -13.18 9.30 -22.90
CA ARG A 155 -12.06 10.18 -23.28
C ARG A 155 -10.78 9.71 -22.61
N GLU A 156 -9.66 9.89 -23.27
CA GLU A 156 -8.34 9.57 -22.74
C GLU A 156 -7.60 10.84 -22.30
N GLY A 157 -6.75 10.70 -21.30
CA GLY A 157 -5.86 11.75 -20.83
C GLY A 157 -4.74 11.18 -19.96
N TYR A 158 -3.73 12.02 -19.71
CA TYR A 158 -2.59 11.59 -18.90
C TYR A 158 -2.21 12.67 -17.88
N PRO A 159 -2.83 12.71 -16.70
CA PRO A 159 -2.61 13.72 -15.65
C PRO A 159 -1.30 13.53 -14.89
N PHE A 160 -0.22 13.24 -15.64
CA PHE A 160 1.09 12.93 -15.11
C PHE A 160 1.75 14.18 -14.50
N ASN A 161 1.72 15.29 -15.24
CA ASN A 161 2.36 16.52 -14.80
C ASN A 161 1.68 17.08 -13.54
N GLU A 162 0.35 17.05 -13.51
CA GLU A 162 -0.44 17.51 -12.36
C GLU A 162 -0.13 16.70 -11.10
N TYR A 163 0.04 15.37 -11.24
CA TYR A 163 0.45 14.51 -10.15
C TYR A 163 1.88 14.82 -9.68
N ILE A 164 2.85 14.96 -10.61
CA ILE A 164 4.22 15.32 -10.30
C ILE A 164 4.29 16.68 -9.59
N ASP A 165 3.60 17.69 -10.14
CA ASP A 165 3.56 19.03 -9.57
C ASP A 165 2.96 19.04 -8.16
N SER A 166 1.94 18.21 -7.90
CA SER A 166 1.35 18.08 -6.57
C SER A 166 2.34 17.59 -5.52
N ILE A 167 3.28 16.70 -5.90
CA ILE A 167 4.36 16.23 -5.02
C ILE A 167 5.45 17.30 -4.88
N LEU A 168 5.88 17.92 -5.99
CA LEU A 168 6.91 18.96 -5.98
C LEU A 168 6.51 20.20 -5.17
N GLN A 169 5.21 20.49 -5.05
CA GLN A 169 4.69 21.59 -4.23
C GLN A 169 4.77 21.31 -2.72
N VAL A 170 4.76 20.06 -2.31
CA VAL A 170 4.74 19.70 -0.89
C VAL A 170 6.12 19.31 -0.34
N VAL A 171 7.12 19.05 -1.19
CA VAL A 171 8.50 18.77 -0.79
C VAL A 171 9.38 20.03 -0.92
N ASP A 172 10.41 20.16 -0.07
CA ASP A 172 11.40 21.25 -0.18
C ASP A 172 12.40 20.99 -1.32
N THR A 173 11.96 21.26 -2.54
CA THR A 173 12.78 21.09 -3.75
C THR A 173 14.06 21.93 -3.72
N LYS A 174 14.09 23.07 -3.01
CA LYS A 174 15.28 23.91 -2.90
C LYS A 174 16.37 23.25 -2.05
N LYS A 175 15.98 22.61 -0.96
CA LYS A 175 16.92 21.85 -0.10
C LYS A 175 17.45 20.63 -0.84
N ILE A 176 16.57 19.86 -1.51
CA ILE A 176 16.99 18.69 -2.29
C ILE A 176 17.99 19.09 -3.37
N LYS A 177 17.71 20.17 -4.15
CA LYS A 177 18.63 20.67 -5.20
C LYS A 177 20.04 21.02 -4.71
N ARG A 178 20.17 21.42 -3.47
CA ARG A 178 21.48 21.82 -2.88
C ARG A 178 22.24 20.64 -2.27
N ALA A 179 21.58 19.53 -2.05
CA ALA A 179 22.18 18.39 -1.37
C ALA A 179 22.98 17.47 -2.30
N HIS A 180 22.80 17.58 -3.64
CA HIS A 180 23.51 16.79 -4.65
C HIS A 180 23.48 15.28 -4.37
N LEU A 181 22.29 14.76 -4.04
CA LEU A 181 22.10 13.35 -3.69
C LEU A 181 22.14 12.45 -4.92
N ARG A 182 22.80 11.29 -4.78
CA ARG A 182 22.76 10.20 -5.75
C ARG A 182 21.79 9.12 -5.28
N ILE A 183 20.77 8.83 -6.10
CA ILE A 183 19.65 7.94 -5.75
C ILE A 183 19.53 6.82 -6.78
N ALA A 184 19.54 5.57 -6.33
CA ALA A 184 19.22 4.43 -7.16
C ALA A 184 17.72 4.09 -7.05
N ILE A 185 17.07 3.88 -8.19
CA ILE A 185 15.64 3.54 -8.27
C ILE A 185 15.49 2.12 -8.81
N ASP A 186 14.64 1.32 -8.16
CA ASP A 186 14.17 0.03 -8.64
C ASP A 186 12.62 0.01 -8.69
N PRO A 187 12.00 0.27 -9.84
CA PRO A 187 10.55 0.15 -9.99
C PRO A 187 10.07 -1.31 -9.98
N MET A 188 10.96 -2.28 -9.87
CA MET A 188 10.66 -3.72 -9.94
C MET A 188 9.81 -4.07 -11.18
N TYR A 189 10.21 -3.51 -12.35
CA TYR A 189 9.48 -3.58 -13.63
C TYR A 189 8.07 -2.93 -13.61
N GLY A 190 7.69 -2.30 -12.49
CA GLY A 190 6.40 -1.65 -12.27
C GLY A 190 6.33 -0.24 -12.87
N VAL A 191 5.39 0.55 -12.37
CA VAL A 191 4.94 1.81 -12.98
C VAL A 191 5.59 3.08 -12.40
N SER A 192 6.44 3.00 -11.37
CA SER A 192 6.99 4.18 -10.69
C SER A 192 8.14 4.87 -11.41
N GLN A 193 8.81 4.20 -12.34
CA GLN A 193 10.02 4.67 -13.00
C GLN A 193 9.93 6.12 -13.47
N SER A 194 8.94 6.43 -14.31
CA SER A 194 8.81 7.76 -14.91
C SER A 194 8.55 8.83 -13.85
N SER A 195 7.69 8.55 -12.87
CA SER A 195 7.32 9.51 -11.83
C SER A 195 8.48 9.82 -10.89
N LEU A 196 9.12 8.78 -10.32
CA LEU A 196 10.27 8.97 -9.43
C LEU A 196 11.43 9.65 -10.14
N ARG A 197 11.78 9.16 -11.34
CA ARG A 197 12.85 9.75 -12.13
C ARG A 197 12.61 11.23 -12.43
N THR A 198 11.39 11.59 -12.85
CA THR A 198 11.03 12.99 -13.16
C THR A 198 11.14 13.88 -11.92
N ILE A 199 10.60 13.45 -10.77
CA ILE A 199 10.66 14.20 -9.51
C ILE A 199 12.12 14.43 -9.11
N LEU A 200 12.94 13.36 -9.07
CA LEU A 200 14.31 13.44 -8.58
C LEU A 200 15.22 14.23 -9.51
N LEU A 201 15.11 14.07 -10.84
CA LEU A 201 15.84 14.86 -11.82
C LEU A 201 15.44 16.34 -11.77
N THR A 202 14.15 16.65 -11.58
CA THR A 202 13.66 18.02 -11.38
C THR A 202 14.28 18.64 -10.12
N CYS A 203 14.55 17.81 -9.11
CA CYS A 203 15.24 18.19 -7.89
C CYS A 203 16.78 18.13 -8.01
N ARG A 204 17.33 17.91 -9.22
CA ARG A 204 18.78 17.84 -9.49
C ARG A 204 19.51 16.73 -8.72
N CYS A 205 18.84 15.65 -8.41
CA CYS A 205 19.50 14.44 -7.94
C CYS A 205 20.23 13.76 -9.12
N ASP A 206 21.31 13.05 -8.82
CA ASP A 206 21.90 12.07 -9.73
C ASP A 206 21.11 10.77 -9.59
N VAL A 207 20.58 10.24 -10.71
CA VAL A 207 19.55 9.18 -10.66
C VAL A 207 19.94 8.03 -11.57
N ASP A 208 20.13 6.87 -10.97
CA ASP A 208 20.29 5.60 -11.66
C ASP A 208 19.01 4.77 -11.53
N VAL A 209 18.61 4.07 -12.59
CA VAL A 209 17.40 3.22 -12.58
C VAL A 209 17.77 1.81 -13.04
N ILE A 210 17.39 0.81 -12.23
CA ILE A 210 17.51 -0.61 -12.59
C ILE A 210 16.09 -1.17 -12.81
N HIS A 211 15.96 -2.31 -13.53
CA HIS A 211 14.67 -2.97 -13.83
C HIS A 211 13.58 -2.02 -14.39
N GLU A 212 13.98 -1.07 -15.26
CA GLU A 212 13.06 -0.07 -15.82
C GLU A 212 12.23 -0.59 -17.02
N GLN A 213 12.63 -1.72 -17.60
CA GLN A 213 11.97 -2.28 -18.77
C GLN A 213 10.51 -2.66 -18.46
N HIS A 214 9.66 -2.63 -19.49
CA HIS A 214 8.34 -3.22 -19.39
C HIS A 214 8.44 -4.76 -19.50
N ASP A 215 8.26 -5.43 -18.38
CA ASP A 215 8.20 -6.89 -18.31
C ASP A 215 6.98 -7.30 -17.48
N THR A 216 6.01 -7.93 -18.15
CA THR A 216 4.77 -8.39 -17.53
C THR A 216 4.97 -9.55 -16.56
N LEU A 217 6.15 -10.20 -16.60
CA LEU A 217 6.55 -11.26 -15.66
C LEU A 217 7.35 -10.74 -14.46
N PHE A 218 7.64 -9.43 -14.41
CA PHE A 218 8.43 -8.79 -13.34
C PHE A 218 9.78 -9.46 -13.09
N GLY A 219 10.50 -9.83 -14.17
CA GLY A 219 11.79 -10.53 -14.08
C GLY A 219 11.68 -11.92 -13.44
N GLY A 220 10.51 -12.54 -13.49
CA GLY A 220 10.23 -13.84 -12.85
C GLY A 220 10.15 -13.79 -11.32
N LYS A 221 10.05 -12.59 -10.73
CA LYS A 221 9.98 -12.38 -9.27
C LYS A 221 8.65 -11.74 -8.88
N MET A 222 8.34 -11.79 -7.59
CA MET A 222 7.21 -11.04 -7.05
C MET A 222 7.59 -9.55 -7.00
N PRO A 223 6.77 -8.63 -7.56
CA PRO A 223 7.07 -7.20 -7.52
C PRO A 223 6.72 -6.60 -6.15
N ALA A 224 7.37 -7.10 -5.11
CA ALA A 224 7.18 -6.72 -3.71
C ALA A 224 8.54 -6.40 -3.08
N PRO A 225 8.80 -5.16 -2.65
CA PRO A 225 10.05 -4.79 -2.02
C PRO A 225 10.29 -5.57 -0.72
N SER A 226 11.42 -6.26 -0.63
CA SER A 226 11.87 -6.99 0.57
C SER A 226 13.40 -7.11 0.55
N ALA A 227 13.99 -7.53 1.66
CA ALA A 227 15.42 -7.77 1.73
C ALA A 227 15.91 -8.76 0.66
N ASP A 228 15.10 -9.78 0.35
CA ASP A 228 15.45 -10.79 -0.65
C ASP A 228 15.29 -10.30 -2.10
N THR A 229 14.22 -9.57 -2.40
CA THR A 229 13.94 -9.10 -3.77
C THR A 229 14.84 -7.92 -4.16
N LEU A 230 15.34 -7.14 -3.20
CA LEU A 230 16.14 -5.94 -3.42
C LEU A 230 17.66 -6.15 -3.32
N LYS A 231 18.15 -7.40 -3.34
CA LYS A 231 19.61 -7.69 -3.27
C LYS A 231 20.42 -6.99 -4.37
N LEU A 232 19.86 -6.90 -5.59
CA LEU A 232 20.55 -6.21 -6.68
C LEU A 232 20.63 -4.69 -6.42
N LEU A 233 19.53 -4.09 -5.94
CA LEU A 233 19.54 -2.67 -5.56
C LEU A 233 20.50 -2.40 -4.40
N SER A 234 20.55 -3.30 -3.40
CA SER A 234 21.51 -3.21 -2.29
C SER A 234 22.95 -3.17 -2.76
N ASN A 235 23.35 -4.12 -3.62
CA ASN A 235 24.68 -4.13 -4.21
C ASN A 235 24.95 -2.86 -5.04
N TYR A 236 23.97 -2.47 -5.87
CA TYR A 236 24.09 -1.28 -6.71
C TYR A 236 24.36 -0.01 -5.89
N VAL A 237 23.64 0.18 -4.78
CA VAL A 237 23.81 1.32 -3.87
C VAL A 237 25.24 1.40 -3.34
N VAL A 238 25.79 0.27 -2.87
CA VAL A 238 27.13 0.21 -2.31
C VAL A 238 28.20 0.42 -3.39
N ASP A 239 28.10 -0.32 -4.50
CA ASP A 239 29.10 -0.31 -5.57
C ASP A 239 29.22 1.06 -6.26
N ASN A 240 28.13 1.81 -6.30
CA ASN A 240 28.07 3.13 -6.96
C ASN A 240 28.07 4.30 -5.97
N GLY A 241 28.18 4.06 -4.66
CA GLY A 241 28.22 5.10 -3.64
C GLY A 241 26.93 5.95 -3.60
N CYS A 242 25.76 5.33 -3.81
CA CYS A 242 24.49 6.05 -3.73
C CYS A 242 24.16 6.42 -2.28
N ASN A 243 23.53 7.58 -2.10
CA ASN A 243 23.05 8.01 -0.79
C ASN A 243 21.82 7.21 -0.32
N LEU A 244 21.07 6.63 -1.28
CA LEU A 244 19.83 5.94 -1.04
C LEU A 244 19.47 5.04 -2.23
N GLY A 245 18.91 3.87 -1.96
CA GLY A 245 18.17 3.06 -2.91
C GLY A 245 16.66 3.09 -2.57
N VAL A 246 15.83 3.32 -3.57
CA VAL A 246 14.36 3.30 -3.41
C VAL A 246 13.73 2.34 -4.40
N ALA A 247 12.79 1.53 -3.92
CA ALA A 247 12.04 0.59 -4.75
C ALA A 247 10.55 0.69 -4.47
N THR A 248 9.73 0.42 -5.48
CA THR A 248 8.27 0.34 -5.28
C THR A 248 7.75 -1.02 -5.72
N ASP A 249 6.58 -1.40 -5.24
CA ASP A 249 5.87 -2.55 -5.78
C ASP A 249 5.28 -2.27 -7.17
N GLY A 250 4.65 -3.29 -7.77
CA GLY A 250 4.22 -3.24 -9.17
C GLY A 250 3.32 -2.05 -9.53
N ASP A 251 2.46 -1.59 -8.62
CA ASP A 251 1.55 -0.44 -8.80
C ASP A 251 1.96 0.81 -8.01
N ALA A 252 3.16 0.78 -7.39
CA ALA A 252 3.82 1.91 -6.74
C ALA A 252 3.09 2.48 -5.51
N ASP A 253 2.27 1.70 -4.83
CA ASP A 253 1.61 2.13 -3.60
C ASP A 253 2.44 1.79 -2.34
N ARG A 254 3.50 0.98 -2.44
CA ARG A 254 4.45 0.65 -1.36
C ARG A 254 5.86 1.12 -1.69
N LEU A 255 6.64 1.36 -0.64
CA LEU A 255 8.03 1.77 -0.73
C LEU A 255 8.93 0.76 0.01
N GLY A 256 9.99 0.31 -0.67
CA GLY A 256 11.15 -0.36 -0.11
C GLY A 256 12.37 0.55 -0.17
N VAL A 257 13.23 0.46 0.81
CA VAL A 257 14.38 1.36 0.96
C VAL A 257 15.63 0.57 1.28
N ILE A 258 16.73 0.93 0.62
CA ILE A 258 18.09 0.50 0.91
C ILE A 258 18.86 1.72 1.38
N ASP A 259 19.51 1.63 2.55
CA ASP A 259 20.34 2.71 3.08
C ASP A 259 21.70 2.81 2.35
N GLU A 260 22.48 3.81 2.69
CA GLU A 260 23.80 4.08 2.11
C GLU A 260 24.85 2.97 2.35
N LYS A 261 24.55 2.02 3.23
CA LYS A 261 25.40 0.85 3.54
C LYS A 261 24.93 -0.43 2.85
N GLY A 262 23.85 -0.34 2.04
CA GLY A 262 23.25 -1.48 1.38
C GLY A 262 22.27 -2.28 2.27
N ALA A 263 21.94 -1.80 3.47
CA ALA A 263 21.00 -2.48 4.34
C ALA A 263 19.54 -2.18 3.93
N PHE A 264 18.71 -3.23 3.88
CA PHE A 264 17.27 -3.07 3.69
C PHE A 264 16.65 -2.46 4.95
N LEU A 265 15.92 -1.37 4.75
CA LEU A 265 15.21 -0.69 5.80
C LEU A 265 13.81 -1.30 5.95
N HIS A 266 13.54 -1.90 7.11
CA HIS A 266 12.21 -2.42 7.38
C HIS A 266 11.16 -1.28 7.30
N PRO A 267 9.95 -1.50 6.71
CA PRO A 267 8.92 -0.47 6.61
C PRO A 267 8.52 0.20 7.93
N ASN A 268 8.58 -0.52 9.05
CA ASN A 268 8.39 0.04 10.38
C ASN A 268 9.39 1.17 10.67
N THR A 269 10.65 0.97 10.33
CA THR A 269 11.72 1.97 10.51
C THR A 269 11.48 3.18 9.62
N LEU A 270 11.10 2.95 8.36
CA LEU A 270 10.76 4.01 7.41
C LEU A 270 9.63 4.92 7.95
N LEU A 271 8.57 4.31 8.47
CA LEU A 271 7.43 5.03 9.01
C LEU A 271 7.83 5.89 10.22
N VAL A 272 8.65 5.36 11.12
CA VAL A 272 9.19 6.09 12.28
C VAL A 272 10.09 7.25 11.84
N LEU A 273 10.99 7.02 10.88
CA LEU A 273 11.89 8.05 10.34
C LEU A 273 11.12 9.23 9.75
N LEU A 274 10.14 8.95 8.91
CA LEU A 274 9.32 9.98 8.28
C LEU A 274 8.47 10.73 9.30
N TYR A 275 7.85 10.04 10.27
CA TYR A 275 7.09 10.70 11.32
C TYR A 275 7.96 11.61 12.17
N TYR A 276 9.12 11.11 12.65
CA TYR A 276 10.08 11.89 13.41
C TYR A 276 10.58 13.12 12.63
N TYR A 277 10.90 12.93 11.33
CA TYR A 277 11.31 14.00 10.44
C TYR A 277 10.23 15.08 10.31
N LEU A 278 9.00 14.69 10.05
CA LEU A 278 7.88 15.64 9.88
C LEU A 278 7.63 16.46 11.15
N LEU A 279 7.69 15.85 12.32
CA LEU A 279 7.52 16.57 13.59
C LEU A 279 8.70 17.44 13.92
N LYS A 280 9.92 16.87 13.95
CA LYS A 280 11.10 17.54 14.46
C LYS A 280 11.68 18.58 13.50
N TYR A 281 11.81 18.24 12.22
CA TYR A 281 12.52 19.06 11.24
C TYR A 281 11.59 19.90 10.36
N ARG A 282 10.38 19.44 10.09
CA ARG A 282 9.36 20.23 9.39
C ARG A 282 8.43 21.01 10.32
N GLY A 283 8.50 20.77 11.63
CA GLY A 283 7.67 21.45 12.63
C GLY A 283 6.18 21.14 12.50
N TRP A 284 5.83 20.00 11.91
CA TRP A 284 4.43 19.59 11.84
C TRP A 284 3.96 19.11 13.21
N SER A 285 2.66 19.21 13.45
CA SER A 285 2.00 18.73 14.65
C SER A 285 0.81 17.86 14.27
N GLY A 286 0.59 16.79 15.03
CA GLY A 286 -0.54 15.88 14.87
C GLY A 286 -0.16 14.43 15.12
N PRO A 287 -1.18 13.56 15.30
CA PRO A 287 -0.98 12.16 15.61
C PRO A 287 -0.45 11.36 14.41
N CYS A 288 -0.03 10.11 14.69
CA CYS A 288 0.18 9.10 13.68
C CYS A 288 -0.84 7.96 13.82
N VAL A 289 -0.99 7.18 12.75
CA VAL A 289 -1.87 6.00 12.71
C VAL A 289 -1.06 4.79 12.24
N ARG A 290 -1.13 3.71 12.96
CA ARG A 290 -0.53 2.42 12.59
C ARG A 290 -1.53 1.28 12.71
N ASN A 291 -1.33 0.20 11.96
CA ASN A 291 -2.10 -1.00 12.23
C ASN A 291 -1.52 -1.77 13.43
N ASN A 292 -2.26 -2.76 13.91
CA ASN A 292 -1.92 -3.55 15.09
C ASN A 292 -0.69 -4.47 14.91
N SER A 293 -0.15 -4.60 13.69
CA SER A 293 1.09 -5.35 13.40
C SER A 293 2.31 -4.42 13.14
N THR A 294 2.18 -3.12 13.38
CA THR A 294 3.23 -2.12 13.14
C THR A 294 3.92 -1.73 14.45
N THR A 295 5.16 -1.25 14.37
CA THR A 295 6.03 -0.97 15.51
C THR A 295 5.45 0.00 16.55
N HIS A 296 5.68 -0.29 17.83
CA HIS A 296 5.40 0.61 18.95
C HIS A 296 6.46 1.71 19.13
N LEU A 297 7.53 1.73 18.34
CA LEU A 297 8.47 2.85 18.35
C LEU A 297 7.80 4.16 17.93
N LEU A 298 6.74 4.08 17.08
CA LEU A 298 5.88 5.23 16.76
C LEU A 298 5.18 5.81 17.98
N ASP A 299 4.70 4.95 18.89
CA ASP A 299 4.04 5.36 20.13
C ASP A 299 5.03 6.11 21.05
N ARG A 300 6.28 5.61 21.15
CA ARG A 300 7.35 6.27 21.93
C ARG A 300 7.68 7.65 21.40
N VAL A 301 7.85 7.78 20.07
CA VAL A 301 8.10 9.08 19.40
C VAL A 301 6.91 10.03 19.57
N ALA A 302 5.69 9.55 19.33
CA ALA A 302 4.49 10.36 19.47
C ALA A 302 4.35 10.92 20.90
N LYS A 303 4.48 10.05 21.91
CA LYS A 303 4.37 10.42 23.34
C LYS A 303 5.39 11.48 23.73
N ASP A 304 6.66 11.31 23.36
CA ASP A 304 7.72 12.28 23.68
C ASP A 304 7.48 13.65 23.03
N MET A 305 6.90 13.66 21.85
CA MET A 305 6.57 14.89 21.12
C MET A 305 5.16 15.45 21.43
N GLY A 306 4.51 14.96 22.49
CA GLY A 306 3.19 15.44 22.92
C GLY A 306 2.07 15.10 21.93
N GLN A 307 2.24 14.06 21.12
CA GLN A 307 1.27 13.62 20.13
C GLN A 307 0.68 12.24 20.50
N GLN A 308 -0.34 11.80 19.78
CA GLN A 308 -0.95 10.49 19.93
C GLN A 308 -0.56 9.54 18.80
N CYS A 309 -0.49 8.25 19.09
CA CYS A 309 -0.42 7.19 18.11
C CYS A 309 -1.70 6.35 18.20
N TYR A 310 -2.46 6.26 17.10
CA TYR A 310 -3.68 5.47 17.04
C TYR A 310 -3.39 4.10 16.43
N GLU A 311 -3.87 3.05 17.10
CA GLU A 311 -3.82 1.67 16.59
C GLU A 311 -5.17 1.31 15.97
N VAL A 312 -5.12 0.72 14.76
CA VAL A 312 -6.29 0.23 14.01
C VAL A 312 -6.07 -1.21 13.54
N PRO A 313 -7.13 -1.95 13.15
CA PRO A 313 -6.97 -3.25 12.50
C PRO A 313 -6.13 -3.20 11.22
N VAL A 314 -5.62 -4.35 10.77
CA VAL A 314 -4.88 -4.44 9.50
C VAL A 314 -5.80 -4.15 8.32
N GLY A 315 -5.32 -3.29 7.43
CA GLY A 315 -6.02 -2.84 6.23
C GLY A 315 -5.96 -1.32 6.11
N PHE A 316 -5.41 -0.86 4.99
CA PHE A 316 -5.10 0.57 4.82
C PHE A 316 -6.35 1.47 4.90
N LYS A 317 -7.53 0.96 4.57
CA LYS A 317 -8.82 1.64 4.73
C LYS A 317 -9.08 2.13 6.17
N TYR A 318 -8.67 1.35 7.18
CA TYR A 318 -8.81 1.75 8.60
C TYR A 318 -7.82 2.85 8.96
N ILE A 319 -6.60 2.78 8.39
CA ILE A 319 -5.59 3.83 8.53
C ILE A 319 -6.09 5.12 7.90
N SER A 320 -6.52 5.08 6.64
CA SER A 320 -7.03 6.24 5.91
C SER A 320 -8.23 6.91 6.60
N ALA A 321 -9.18 6.10 7.09
CA ALA A 321 -10.34 6.60 7.83
C ALA A 321 -9.92 7.29 9.15
N LYS A 322 -9.04 6.67 9.94
CA LYS A 322 -8.55 7.22 11.21
C LYS A 322 -7.68 8.47 10.98
N MET A 323 -6.87 8.50 9.93
CA MET A 323 -6.11 9.70 9.55
C MET A 323 -7.04 10.88 9.25
N ALA A 324 -8.13 10.64 8.52
CA ALA A 324 -9.11 11.68 8.21
C ALA A 324 -9.85 12.18 9.47
N GLU A 325 -10.25 11.26 10.35
CA GLU A 325 -10.92 11.56 11.62
C GLU A 325 -10.07 12.41 12.56
N THR A 326 -8.78 12.09 12.64
CA THR A 326 -7.86 12.69 13.63
C THR A 326 -6.93 13.75 13.04
N ASN A 327 -7.02 14.03 11.74
CA ASN A 327 -6.09 14.86 10.98
C ASN A 327 -4.62 14.43 11.19
N ALA A 328 -4.38 13.12 11.18
CA ALA A 328 -3.07 12.56 11.44
C ALA A 328 -2.03 12.99 10.40
N VAL A 329 -0.79 13.16 10.84
CA VAL A 329 0.34 13.58 10.01
C VAL A 329 0.73 12.49 9.03
N ILE A 330 0.76 11.23 9.51
CA ILE A 330 1.16 10.06 8.74
C ILE A 330 0.41 8.83 9.24
N GLY A 331 0.17 7.90 8.34
CA GLY A 331 -0.33 6.57 8.67
C GLY A 331 0.32 5.52 7.81
N GLY A 332 0.59 4.33 8.37
CA GLY A 332 1.26 3.29 7.61
C GLY A 332 1.17 1.89 8.20
N GLU A 333 1.65 0.94 7.41
CA GLU A 333 1.64 -0.49 7.69
C GLU A 333 3.05 -1.08 7.61
N SER A 334 3.29 -2.16 8.36
CA SER A 334 4.53 -2.95 8.26
C SER A 334 4.79 -3.55 6.87
N SER A 335 3.82 -3.48 5.96
CA SER A 335 3.93 -3.93 4.57
C SER A 335 4.54 -2.91 3.60
N GLY A 336 4.88 -1.69 4.08
CA GLY A 336 5.51 -0.63 3.28
C GLY A 336 4.54 0.39 2.66
N GLY A 337 3.24 0.21 2.84
CA GLY A 337 2.24 1.19 2.42
C GLY A 337 2.08 2.29 3.47
N LEU A 338 2.17 3.55 3.05
CA LEU A 338 1.97 4.70 3.92
C LEU A 338 1.31 5.89 3.19
N ALA A 339 0.62 6.72 3.94
CA ALA A 339 0.07 8.00 3.49
C ALA A 339 0.54 9.13 4.41
N VAL A 340 0.69 10.31 3.84
CA VAL A 340 1.07 11.52 4.57
C VAL A 340 0.04 12.61 4.31
N ARG A 341 -0.30 13.36 5.34
CA ARG A 341 -1.27 14.45 5.28
C ARG A 341 -0.90 15.47 4.19
N GLY A 342 -1.89 16.00 3.51
CA GLY A 342 -1.71 17.07 2.53
C GLY A 342 -1.59 16.61 1.07
N HIS A 343 -1.57 15.30 0.80
CA HIS A 343 -1.53 14.75 -0.55
C HIS A 343 -2.79 13.93 -0.86
N ILE A 344 -2.67 12.64 -1.16
CA ILE A 344 -3.82 11.75 -1.33
C ILE A 344 -4.16 11.02 -0.01
N ALA A 345 -5.38 10.54 0.11
CA ALA A 345 -5.84 9.80 1.30
C ALA A 345 -5.52 8.29 1.23
N GLY A 346 -4.69 7.88 0.30
CA GLY A 346 -4.24 6.50 0.08
C GLY A 346 -2.73 6.37 0.15
N LYS A 347 -2.27 5.14 -0.03
CA LYS A 347 -0.84 4.82 -0.06
C LYS A 347 -0.17 5.43 -1.29
N ASP A 348 1.00 6.02 -1.09
CA ASP A 348 1.81 6.60 -2.17
C ASP A 348 3.30 6.37 -1.92
N GLY A 349 3.86 5.35 -2.57
CA GLY A 349 5.29 5.03 -2.50
C GLY A 349 6.17 6.09 -3.17
N ILE A 350 5.64 6.80 -4.16
CA ILE A 350 6.38 7.84 -4.89
C ILE A 350 6.54 9.10 -4.03
N TYR A 351 5.44 9.55 -3.41
CA TYR A 351 5.51 10.69 -2.49
C TYR A 351 6.35 10.36 -1.25
N ALA A 352 6.22 9.14 -0.71
CA ALA A 352 7.04 8.68 0.41
C ALA A 352 8.54 8.69 0.08
N ALA A 353 8.92 8.25 -1.13
CA ALA A 353 10.30 8.31 -1.61
C ALA A 353 10.80 9.76 -1.73
N ALA A 354 10.00 10.67 -2.30
CA ALA A 354 10.35 12.09 -2.40
C ALA A 354 10.56 12.74 -1.02
N LEU A 355 9.72 12.42 -0.04
CA LEU A 355 9.88 12.88 1.36
C LEU A 355 11.12 12.31 2.02
N LEU A 356 11.48 11.06 1.73
CA LEU A 356 12.70 10.45 2.26
C LEU A 356 13.95 11.15 1.70
N VAL A 357 13.96 11.47 0.42
CA VAL A 357 15.04 12.25 -0.21
C VAL A 357 15.11 13.66 0.37
N GLU A 358 13.96 14.31 0.61
CA GLU A 358 13.91 15.58 1.31
C GLU A 358 14.48 15.49 2.73
N MET A 359 14.14 14.44 3.46
CA MET A 359 14.65 14.21 4.81
C MET A 359 16.18 14.17 4.84
N LEU A 360 16.82 13.46 3.90
CA LEU A 360 18.28 13.44 3.78
C LEU A 360 18.84 14.85 3.48
N ALA A 361 18.21 15.55 2.55
CA ALA A 361 18.65 16.90 2.13
C ALA A 361 18.50 17.96 3.22
N VAL A 362 17.43 17.88 4.01
CA VAL A 362 17.15 18.87 5.09
C VAL A 362 18.01 18.60 6.31
N THR A 363 18.21 17.34 6.67
CA THR A 363 18.93 16.97 7.89
C THR A 363 20.45 16.92 7.68
N GLY A 364 20.90 16.71 6.43
CA GLY A 364 22.32 16.45 6.11
C GLY A 364 22.84 15.13 6.69
N LYS A 365 21.95 14.24 7.12
CA LYS A 365 22.25 12.94 7.71
C LYS A 365 21.82 11.81 6.80
N SER A 366 22.56 10.71 6.82
CA SER A 366 22.14 9.48 6.15
C SER A 366 20.95 8.81 6.90
N VAL A 367 20.31 7.84 6.23
CA VAL A 367 19.22 7.07 6.84
C VAL A 367 19.70 6.38 8.12
N SER A 368 20.86 5.72 8.07
CA SER A 368 21.41 5.00 9.21
C SER A 368 21.73 5.92 10.40
N GLN A 369 22.24 7.14 10.13
CA GLN A 369 22.51 8.14 11.15
C GLN A 369 21.24 8.67 11.83
N LEU A 370 20.20 8.93 11.05
CA LEU A 370 18.91 9.37 11.60
C LEU A 370 18.22 8.26 12.42
N TYR A 371 18.31 7.02 11.94
CA TYR A 371 17.76 5.91 12.71
C TYR A 371 18.52 5.68 14.01
N GLN A 372 19.85 5.83 14.01
CA GLN A 372 20.66 5.78 15.23
C GLN A 372 20.25 6.88 16.21
N GLU A 373 20.04 8.12 15.75
CA GLU A 373 19.57 9.23 16.60
C GLU A 373 18.22 8.90 17.29
N ILE A 374 17.31 8.25 16.56
CA ILE A 374 16.01 7.83 17.09
C ILE A 374 16.19 6.72 18.13
N THR A 375 16.99 5.70 17.81
CA THR A 375 17.19 4.54 18.71
C THR A 375 18.01 4.89 19.95
N ASP A 376 18.95 5.82 19.86
CA ASP A 376 19.69 6.34 21.03
C ASP A 376 18.74 7.05 22.02
N LYS A 377 17.70 7.70 21.51
CA LYS A 377 16.76 8.44 22.35
C LYS A 377 15.61 7.57 22.86
N TYR A 378 15.04 6.71 22.03
CA TYR A 378 13.80 5.97 22.34
C TYR A 378 14.00 4.49 22.60
N GLY A 379 15.24 3.98 22.47
CA GLY A 379 15.57 2.56 22.51
C GLY A 379 15.29 1.86 21.18
N MET A 380 16.02 0.77 20.94
CA MET A 380 15.82 -0.08 19.77
C MET A 380 14.73 -1.11 20.07
N LEU A 381 13.85 -1.35 19.10
CA LEU A 381 12.89 -2.43 19.12
C LEU A 381 13.16 -3.38 17.95
N TYR A 382 13.04 -4.68 18.23
CA TYR A 382 13.28 -5.75 17.28
C TYR A 382 11.97 -6.38 16.86
N TYR A 383 11.69 -6.30 15.55
CA TYR A 383 10.47 -6.83 14.94
C TYR A 383 10.79 -8.15 14.23
N GLU A 384 9.92 -9.13 14.42
CA GLU A 384 9.94 -10.41 13.71
C GLU A 384 8.53 -10.74 13.21
N ASP A 385 8.45 -11.35 12.03
CA ASP A 385 7.19 -11.85 11.49
C ASP A 385 7.35 -13.22 10.84
N ALA A 386 6.24 -13.94 10.75
CA ALA A 386 6.15 -15.24 10.12
C ALA A 386 4.77 -15.47 9.51
N ALA A 387 4.71 -16.23 8.43
CA ALA A 387 3.47 -16.61 7.77
C ALA A 387 3.43 -18.13 7.56
N PHE A 388 2.26 -18.73 7.83
CA PHE A 388 2.05 -20.16 7.76
C PHE A 388 0.83 -20.47 6.88
N THR A 389 1.05 -21.21 5.78
CA THR A 389 -0.03 -21.66 4.91
C THR A 389 -0.87 -22.74 5.61
N ARG A 390 -2.20 -22.71 5.46
CA ARG A 390 -3.12 -23.67 6.08
C ARG A 390 -4.25 -24.06 5.14
N THR A 391 -4.74 -25.28 5.34
CA THR A 391 -6.00 -25.73 4.73
C THR A 391 -7.19 -24.98 5.36
N GLN A 392 -8.29 -24.92 4.64
CA GLN A 392 -9.52 -24.29 5.15
C GLN A 392 -10.04 -24.97 6.43
N ALA A 393 -9.95 -26.31 6.51
CA ALA A 393 -10.36 -27.05 7.70
C ALA A 393 -9.51 -26.67 8.93
N ARG A 394 -8.19 -26.59 8.77
CA ARG A 394 -7.29 -26.19 9.86
C ARG A 394 -7.51 -24.72 10.27
N LYS A 395 -7.89 -23.86 9.32
CA LYS A 395 -8.25 -22.45 9.64
C LYS A 395 -9.42 -22.39 10.61
N VAL A 396 -10.49 -23.16 10.39
CA VAL A 396 -11.69 -23.18 11.25
C VAL A 396 -11.32 -23.64 12.67
N GLU A 397 -10.53 -24.73 12.79
CA GLU A 397 -10.07 -25.22 14.09
C GLU A 397 -9.25 -24.16 14.85
N LEU A 398 -8.30 -23.53 14.17
CA LEU A 398 -7.47 -22.48 14.78
C LEU A 398 -8.29 -21.22 15.14
N GLN A 399 -9.33 -20.90 14.37
CA GLN A 399 -10.26 -19.81 14.71
C GLN A 399 -11.02 -20.12 15.99
N GLU A 400 -11.50 -21.34 16.16
CA GLU A 400 -12.17 -21.77 17.39
C GLU A 400 -11.24 -21.63 18.61
N LYS A 401 -10.00 -22.11 18.49
CA LYS A 401 -8.99 -22.02 19.57
C LYS A 401 -8.70 -20.58 19.96
N LEU A 402 -8.43 -19.71 18.98
CA LEU A 402 -8.01 -18.33 19.20
C LEU A 402 -9.13 -17.38 19.63
N PHE A 403 -10.36 -17.58 19.12
CA PHE A 403 -11.46 -16.60 19.28
C PHE A 403 -12.63 -17.11 20.09
N VAL A 404 -12.84 -18.41 20.19
CA VAL A 404 -13.92 -19.00 20.97
C VAL A 404 -13.41 -19.45 22.33
N LYS A 405 -12.36 -20.29 22.37
CA LYS A 405 -11.77 -20.76 23.62
C LYS A 405 -10.91 -19.70 24.32
N LEU A 406 -10.46 -18.69 23.55
CA LEU A 406 -9.71 -17.54 24.05
C LEU A 406 -8.40 -17.94 24.79
N GLU A 407 -7.85 -19.08 24.45
CA GLU A 407 -6.60 -19.56 25.04
C GLU A 407 -5.43 -18.71 24.55
N VAL A 408 -4.57 -18.31 25.47
CA VAL A 408 -3.33 -17.59 25.22
C VAL A 408 -2.23 -18.32 25.94
N PRO A 409 -1.14 -18.70 25.25
CA PRO A 409 -0.05 -19.42 25.90
C PRO A 409 0.67 -18.55 26.93
N ASP A 410 1.41 -19.20 27.82
CA ASP A 410 2.34 -18.52 28.73
C ASP A 410 3.58 -18.09 27.93
N PHE A 411 3.80 -16.79 27.81
CA PHE A 411 4.96 -16.21 27.13
C PHE A 411 6.16 -15.99 28.06
N GLY A 412 6.02 -16.31 29.33
CA GLY A 412 7.06 -16.03 30.35
C GLY A 412 7.22 -14.54 30.66
N ASN A 413 6.25 -13.71 30.27
CA ASN A 413 6.22 -12.28 30.53
C ASN A 413 4.82 -11.84 31.01
N ALA A 414 4.75 -10.83 31.87
CA ALA A 414 3.50 -10.35 32.43
C ALA A 414 2.63 -9.69 31.36
N VAL A 415 1.42 -10.20 31.17
CA VAL A 415 0.45 -9.67 30.21
C VAL A 415 -0.19 -8.40 30.76
N GLU A 416 -0.10 -7.31 30.00
CA GLU A 416 -0.79 -6.05 30.30
C GLU A 416 -2.23 -6.07 29.81
N LYS A 417 -2.45 -6.44 28.54
CA LYS A 417 -3.78 -6.52 27.93
C LYS A 417 -3.79 -7.45 26.72
N ILE A 418 -4.97 -7.87 26.30
CA ILE A 418 -5.20 -8.66 25.09
C ILE A 418 -6.24 -7.96 24.23
N ASN A 419 -5.93 -7.79 22.93
CA ASN A 419 -6.85 -7.23 21.94
C ASN A 419 -7.21 -8.30 20.89
N ARG A 420 -8.51 -8.52 20.67
CA ARG A 420 -9.04 -9.53 19.74
C ARG A 420 -9.83 -8.93 18.55
N THR A 421 -9.68 -7.64 18.30
CA THR A 421 -10.42 -6.96 17.23
C THR A 421 -10.02 -7.46 15.83
N ASP A 422 -8.72 -7.78 15.63
CA ASP A 422 -8.21 -8.33 14.37
C ASP A 422 -7.08 -9.34 14.68
N GLY A 423 -7.48 -10.54 15.02
CA GLY A 423 -6.57 -11.55 15.54
C GLY A 423 -6.50 -11.55 17.08
N CYS A 424 -5.47 -12.16 17.62
CA CYS A 424 -5.16 -12.12 19.04
C CYS A 424 -3.83 -11.42 19.25
N LYS A 425 -3.86 -10.17 19.71
CA LYS A 425 -2.67 -9.40 20.09
C LYS A 425 -2.53 -9.37 21.61
N VAL A 426 -1.38 -9.79 22.09
CA VAL A 426 -0.99 -9.78 23.51
C VAL A 426 0.03 -8.67 23.70
N TYR A 427 -0.22 -7.79 24.66
CA TYR A 427 0.69 -6.73 25.06
C TYR A 427 1.28 -7.08 26.43
N PHE A 428 2.56 -6.85 26.60
CA PHE A 428 3.28 -7.13 27.82
C PHE A 428 3.65 -5.84 28.57
N THR A 429 3.84 -5.96 29.89
CA THR A 429 4.14 -4.83 30.77
C THR A 429 5.48 -4.15 30.46
N ASP A 430 6.41 -4.83 29.79
CA ASP A 430 7.68 -4.28 29.29
C ASP A 430 7.53 -3.49 27.98
N GLY A 431 6.31 -3.40 27.42
CA GLY A 431 6.00 -2.72 26.17
C GLY A 431 6.21 -3.57 24.91
N SER A 432 6.68 -4.82 25.06
CA SER A 432 6.74 -5.79 23.98
C SER A 432 5.34 -6.32 23.63
N TRP A 433 5.20 -6.95 22.47
CA TRP A 433 3.91 -7.50 22.03
C TRP A 433 4.09 -8.65 21.05
N VAL A 434 3.04 -9.46 20.91
CA VAL A 434 2.91 -10.48 19.88
C VAL A 434 1.49 -10.53 19.36
N ILE A 435 1.32 -10.75 18.06
CA ILE A 435 0.02 -10.92 17.42
C ILE A 435 -0.01 -12.19 16.57
N CYS A 436 -1.15 -12.88 16.62
CA CYS A 436 -1.50 -13.98 15.71
C CYS A 436 -2.83 -13.66 15.03
N ARG A 437 -2.86 -13.63 13.69
CA ARG A 437 -4.04 -13.24 12.92
C ARG A 437 -4.17 -14.01 11.61
N PHE A 438 -5.39 -14.16 11.12
CA PHE A 438 -5.63 -14.72 9.80
C PHE A 438 -5.51 -13.64 8.72
N SER A 439 -4.91 -14.00 7.57
CA SER A 439 -4.99 -13.15 6.38
C SER A 439 -6.45 -13.08 5.91
N GLY A 440 -6.90 -11.88 5.56
CA GLY A 440 -8.23 -11.67 4.97
C GLY A 440 -8.34 -12.11 3.51
N THR A 441 -7.20 -12.28 2.83
CA THR A 441 -7.14 -12.53 1.37
C THR A 441 -6.53 -13.86 0.99
N GLU A 442 -5.77 -14.49 1.89
CA GLU A 442 -4.99 -15.70 1.62
C GLU A 442 -5.23 -16.73 2.73
N PRO A 443 -5.08 -18.04 2.47
CA PRO A 443 -5.18 -19.08 3.48
C PRO A 443 -3.93 -19.11 4.38
N LEU A 444 -3.56 -17.95 4.92
CA LEU A 444 -2.37 -17.76 5.76
C LEU A 444 -2.76 -17.37 7.18
N LEU A 445 -2.04 -17.93 8.13
CA LEU A 445 -1.93 -17.41 9.49
C LEU A 445 -0.65 -16.59 9.57
N ARG A 446 -0.78 -15.33 9.95
CA ARG A 446 0.34 -14.40 10.11
C ARG A 446 0.59 -14.14 11.59
N MET A 447 1.85 -14.17 11.97
CA MET A 447 2.31 -13.81 13.30
C MET A 447 3.31 -12.65 13.18
N ALA A 448 3.29 -11.75 14.13
CA ALA A 448 4.30 -10.72 14.27
C ALA A 448 4.56 -10.48 15.76
N ALA A 449 5.78 -10.12 16.10
CA ALA A 449 6.18 -9.80 17.46
C ALA A 449 7.21 -8.66 17.46
N GLU A 450 7.22 -7.89 18.53
CA GLU A 450 8.23 -6.86 18.76
C GLU A 450 8.66 -6.89 20.23
N GLY A 451 9.96 -6.75 20.45
CA GLY A 451 10.54 -6.76 21.79
C GLY A 451 11.86 -6.01 21.86
N GLU A 452 12.47 -5.98 23.03
CA GLU A 452 13.75 -5.31 23.28
C GLU A 452 14.97 -6.08 22.74
N SER A 453 14.75 -7.35 22.31
CA SER A 453 15.76 -8.14 21.62
C SER A 453 15.13 -9.02 20.56
N GLN A 454 15.92 -9.35 19.53
CA GLN A 454 15.51 -10.26 18.45
C GLN A 454 15.17 -11.65 19.01
N SER A 455 15.89 -12.11 20.04
CA SER A 455 15.63 -13.38 20.72
C SER A 455 14.25 -13.39 21.38
N GLN A 456 13.85 -12.29 22.02
CA GLN A 456 12.53 -12.15 22.65
C GLN A 456 11.40 -12.23 21.60
N ALA A 457 11.49 -11.44 20.54
CA ALA A 457 10.49 -11.44 19.47
C ALA A 457 10.34 -12.83 18.81
N ARG A 458 11.46 -13.50 18.50
CA ARG A 458 11.47 -14.87 17.98
C ARG A 458 10.87 -15.88 18.94
N THR A 459 11.13 -15.74 20.24
CA THR A 459 10.58 -16.62 21.28
C THR A 459 9.06 -16.51 21.32
N TYR A 460 8.50 -15.32 21.22
CA TYR A 460 7.04 -15.13 21.20
C TYR A 460 6.38 -15.81 19.99
N ILE A 461 6.97 -15.68 18.80
CA ILE A 461 6.47 -16.37 17.60
C ILE A 461 6.59 -17.88 17.76
N ARG A 462 7.70 -18.39 18.31
CA ARG A 462 7.92 -19.82 18.55
C ARG A 462 6.87 -20.38 19.53
N ILE A 463 6.59 -19.70 20.63
CA ILE A 463 5.57 -20.11 21.61
C ILE A 463 4.19 -20.20 20.94
N TRP A 464 3.77 -19.19 20.18
CA TRP A 464 2.52 -19.27 19.41
C TRP A 464 2.50 -20.42 18.42
N ARG A 465 3.62 -20.62 17.73
CA ARG A 465 3.77 -21.73 16.78
C ARG A 465 3.56 -23.09 17.44
N GLU A 466 4.25 -23.34 18.54
CA GLU A 466 4.15 -24.59 19.32
C GLU A 466 2.72 -24.80 19.84
N GLU A 467 2.10 -23.76 20.44
CA GLU A 467 0.73 -23.80 20.96
C GLU A 467 -0.31 -24.13 19.88
N LEU A 468 -0.12 -23.64 18.68
CA LEU A 468 -1.04 -23.85 17.56
C LEU A 468 -0.70 -25.10 16.72
N GLY A 469 0.37 -25.85 17.06
CA GLY A 469 0.82 -27.02 16.33
C GLY A 469 1.21 -26.72 14.87
N LEU A 470 2.03 -25.68 14.68
CA LEU A 470 2.44 -25.18 13.35
C LEU A 470 3.86 -25.58 12.99
#